data_102afe61b33b4609f29c4fec286d92d8
#
_entry.id   102afe61b33b4609f29c4fec286d92d8
#
_cell.length_a   1.000
_cell.length_b   1.000
_cell.length_c   1.000
_cell.angle_alpha   90.00
_cell.angle_beta   90.00
_cell.angle_gamma   90.00
#
_symmetry.space_group_name_H-M   'P 1'
#
loop_
_entity.id
_entity.type
_entity.pdbx_description
1 polymer ?
#
loop_
_entity_poly.entity_id
_entity_poly.type
_entity_poly.pdbx_seq_one_letter_code
_entity_poly.pdbx_strand_id
1 'polypeptide(L)'
;SSYDPSTDTYSQWGANRDCDGYIRMEKDRLVAFEMEGPGVIWRIWSANPQEGHIRIYTENEQTEKMDMPFRKLFERYAYDESRVEWPANFPELMPILSRGRNRFIPIPFNHYCKVTLDPGWGEFYHITYTKFPSCVELPEYSLDMEIEAQTALAVLDRKFYLRGKEAYEANQLENTLIENLTLNCEAGEQKILYQSDKSLAISGIWLLADEKQCAWEDLEKLRMEIYWDGEKEKSVSCSLASFFGVIKE
;
A
#
# COMPACT_ATOMS: atom_id res chain seq x y z
N SER A 1 -17.84 -9.82 2.38
CA SER A 1 -19.05 -9.17 1.83
C SER A 1 -19.11 -9.32 0.33
N SER A 2 -20.32 -9.35 -0.20
CA SER A 2 -20.62 -9.39 -1.63
C SER A 2 -21.19 -8.03 -2.04
N TYR A 3 -20.61 -7.39 -3.03
CA TYR A 3 -21.15 -6.17 -3.63
C TYR A 3 -22.03 -6.51 -4.82
N ASP A 4 -23.24 -5.95 -4.86
CA ASP A 4 -24.15 -6.03 -6.00
C ASP A 4 -24.17 -4.69 -6.73
N PRO A 5 -23.54 -4.59 -7.92
CA PRO A 5 -23.46 -3.33 -8.66
C PRO A 5 -24.82 -2.88 -9.22
N SER A 6 -25.81 -3.78 -9.33
CA SER A 6 -27.12 -3.44 -9.86
C SER A 6 -27.98 -2.68 -8.85
N THR A 7 -27.73 -2.87 -7.58
CA THR A 7 -28.47 -2.26 -6.47
C THR A 7 -27.62 -1.29 -5.63
N ASP A 8 -26.31 -1.19 -5.94
CA ASP A 8 -25.33 -0.43 -5.16
C ASP A 8 -25.36 -0.80 -3.66
N THR A 9 -25.48 -2.08 -3.37
CA THR A 9 -25.61 -2.58 -2.01
C THR A 9 -24.58 -3.66 -1.68
N TYR A 10 -24.24 -3.74 -0.40
CA TYR A 10 -23.40 -4.80 0.16
C TYR A 10 -24.27 -5.79 0.94
N SER A 11 -23.98 -7.06 0.76
CA SER A 11 -24.63 -8.13 1.50
C SER A 11 -23.62 -9.17 1.97
N GLN A 12 -24.08 -10.14 2.76
CA GLN A 12 -23.28 -11.27 3.23
C GLN A 12 -21.94 -10.83 3.87
N TRP A 13 -21.99 -9.90 4.79
CA TRP A 13 -20.85 -9.49 5.59
C TRP A 13 -20.19 -10.71 6.26
N GLY A 14 -18.89 -10.89 6.04
CA GLY A 14 -18.15 -12.06 6.52
C GLY A 14 -18.25 -13.31 5.63
N ALA A 15 -18.97 -13.26 4.49
CA ALA A 15 -19.09 -14.41 3.56
C ALA A 15 -17.75 -14.78 2.89
N ASN A 16 -16.79 -13.88 2.85
CA ASN A 16 -15.43 -14.09 2.36
C ASN A 16 -14.51 -14.79 3.38
N ARG A 17 -15.08 -15.34 4.46
CA ARG A 17 -14.34 -16.00 5.54
C ARG A 17 -13.23 -15.12 6.13
N ASP A 18 -13.56 -13.89 6.47
CA ASP A 18 -12.67 -13.06 7.30
C ASP A 18 -12.26 -13.88 8.53
N CYS A 19 -10.99 -13.90 8.87
CA CYS A 19 -10.32 -14.74 9.87
C CYS A 19 -9.91 -16.16 9.42
N ASP A 20 -10.35 -16.65 8.27
CA ASP A 20 -9.93 -17.94 7.69
C ASP A 20 -8.97 -17.79 6.49
N GLY A 21 -8.47 -16.58 6.26
CA GLY A 21 -7.66 -16.24 5.10
C GLY A 21 -6.19 -16.69 5.21
N TYR A 22 -5.93 -17.98 5.34
CA TYR A 22 -4.58 -18.55 5.33
C TYR A 22 -4.46 -19.65 4.27
N ILE A 23 -3.22 -19.94 3.85
CA ILE A 23 -2.97 -20.97 2.84
C ILE A 23 -3.18 -22.37 3.42
N ARG A 24 -2.60 -22.64 4.60
CA ARG A 24 -2.72 -23.90 5.35
C ARG A 24 -2.19 -23.75 6.77
N MET A 25 -2.43 -24.77 7.58
CA MET A 25 -1.79 -24.93 8.88
C MET A 25 -0.58 -25.86 8.75
N GLU A 26 0.55 -25.47 9.31
CA GLU A 26 1.73 -26.31 9.50
C GLU A 26 1.97 -26.51 11.01
N LYS A 27 1.58 -27.67 11.52
CA LYS A 27 1.47 -27.93 12.96
C LYS A 27 0.45 -26.96 13.59
N ASP A 28 0.93 -26.04 14.42
CA ASP A 28 0.15 -25.01 15.08
C ASP A 28 0.31 -23.61 14.44
N ARG A 29 1.11 -23.50 13.37
CA ARG A 29 1.39 -22.25 12.67
C ARG A 29 0.51 -22.07 11.46
N LEU A 30 0.07 -20.88 11.26
CA LEU A 30 -0.69 -20.45 10.09
C LEU A 30 0.30 -20.00 9.01
N VAL A 31 0.21 -20.56 7.79
CA VAL A 31 0.96 -20.07 6.62
C VAL A 31 0.14 -18.95 5.98
N ALA A 32 0.61 -17.72 6.17
CA ALA A 32 -0.06 -16.52 5.70
C ALA A 32 0.32 -16.15 4.27
N PHE A 33 1.53 -16.50 3.86
CA PHE A 33 2.07 -16.24 2.53
C PHE A 33 3.08 -17.31 2.15
N GLU A 34 3.06 -17.71 0.88
CA GLU A 34 4.06 -18.61 0.32
C GLU A 34 4.11 -18.43 -1.20
N MET A 35 5.32 -18.29 -1.74
CA MET A 35 5.52 -18.04 -3.16
C MET A 35 6.93 -18.41 -3.61
N GLU A 36 7.02 -18.97 -4.83
CA GLU A 36 8.26 -19.03 -5.58
C GLU A 36 8.56 -17.68 -6.23
N GLY A 37 9.81 -17.24 -6.09
CA GLY A 37 10.31 -15.96 -6.60
C GLY A 37 10.64 -15.92 -8.10
N PRO A 38 11.26 -14.84 -8.55
CA PRO A 38 11.59 -13.65 -7.76
C PRO A 38 10.37 -12.79 -7.43
N GLY A 39 10.42 -12.14 -6.28
CA GLY A 39 9.32 -11.28 -5.84
C GLY A 39 9.71 -10.34 -4.70
N VAL A 40 8.82 -9.40 -4.40
CA VAL A 40 8.96 -8.47 -3.27
C VAL A 40 7.65 -8.36 -2.52
N ILE A 41 7.67 -8.52 -1.21
CA ILE A 41 6.59 -8.09 -0.34
C ILE A 41 6.80 -6.59 -0.08
N TRP A 42 5.83 -5.77 -0.51
CA TRP A 42 5.88 -4.31 -0.35
C TRP A 42 5.24 -3.82 0.92
N ARG A 43 4.24 -4.55 1.41
CA ARG A 43 3.48 -4.12 2.57
C ARG A 43 2.98 -5.32 3.36
N ILE A 44 3.15 -5.24 4.67
CA ILE A 44 2.43 -6.08 5.64
C ILE A 44 1.53 -5.15 6.46
N TRP A 45 0.27 -5.53 6.63
CA TRP A 45 -0.72 -4.78 7.39
C TRP A 45 -1.41 -5.70 8.39
N SER A 46 -1.77 -5.15 9.55
CA SER A 46 -2.66 -5.80 10.51
C SER A 46 -3.49 -4.77 11.27
N ALA A 47 -4.74 -5.10 11.55
CA ALA A 47 -5.59 -4.29 12.42
C ALA A 47 -5.28 -4.51 13.90
N ASN A 48 -4.96 -5.75 14.28
CA ASN A 48 -4.80 -6.14 15.69
C ASN A 48 -3.67 -7.17 15.88
N PRO A 49 -2.39 -6.81 15.61
CA PRO A 49 -1.27 -7.71 15.81
C PRO A 49 -0.99 -7.89 17.31
N GLN A 50 -0.71 -9.12 17.75
CA GLN A 50 -0.47 -9.51 19.13
C GLN A 50 0.92 -10.16 19.31
N GLU A 51 1.11 -10.93 20.42
CA GLU A 51 2.40 -11.47 20.84
C GLU A 51 2.84 -12.74 20.10
N GLY A 52 1.92 -13.46 19.43
CA GLY A 52 2.32 -14.61 18.60
C GLY A 52 3.29 -14.16 17.51
N HIS A 53 4.31 -14.99 17.27
CA HIS A 53 5.41 -14.60 16.38
C HIS A 53 5.02 -14.63 14.91
N ILE A 54 5.54 -13.69 14.16
CA ILE A 54 5.69 -13.77 12.71
C ILE A 54 7.08 -14.31 12.39
N ARG A 55 7.15 -15.29 11.47
CA ARG A 55 8.42 -15.73 10.89
C ARG A 55 8.41 -15.54 9.39
N ILE A 56 9.51 -15.03 8.87
CA ILE A 56 9.70 -14.79 7.45
C ILE A 56 10.93 -15.58 7.01
N TYR A 57 10.71 -16.43 6.03
CA TYR A 57 11.72 -17.24 5.38
C TYR A 57 11.92 -16.68 3.96
N THR A 58 13.15 -16.43 3.57
CA THR A 58 13.51 -16.11 2.19
C THR A 58 14.56 -17.08 1.70
N GLU A 59 14.49 -17.43 0.42
CA GLU A 59 15.40 -18.34 -0.30
C GLU A 59 15.28 -19.82 0.07
N ASN A 60 14.91 -20.16 1.32
CA ASN A 60 14.68 -21.53 1.75
C ASN A 60 13.73 -21.59 2.97
N GLU A 61 13.27 -22.79 3.29
CA GLU A 61 12.34 -23.03 4.42
C GLU A 61 13.02 -23.37 5.75
N GLN A 62 14.34 -23.53 5.78
CA GLN A 62 15.06 -24.06 6.93
C GLN A 62 15.46 -22.98 7.93
N THR A 63 15.72 -21.77 7.44
CA THR A 63 16.25 -20.68 8.26
C THR A 63 15.38 -19.44 8.11
N GLU A 64 14.75 -19.05 9.18
CA GLU A 64 14.06 -17.76 9.24
C GLU A 64 15.04 -16.60 9.16
N LYS A 65 14.74 -15.65 8.29
CA LYS A 65 15.42 -14.35 8.23
C LYS A 65 14.86 -13.37 9.26
N MET A 66 13.66 -13.62 9.74
CA MET A 66 13.00 -12.83 10.78
C MET A 66 12.16 -13.74 11.67
N ASP A 67 12.27 -13.57 12.98
CA ASP A 67 11.43 -14.19 14.02
C ASP A 67 11.21 -13.19 15.16
N MET A 68 9.99 -12.71 15.31
CA MET A 68 9.63 -11.74 16.35
C MET A 68 8.13 -11.76 16.65
N PRO A 69 7.67 -11.24 17.80
CA PRO A 69 6.26 -11.01 18.05
C PRO A 69 5.64 -10.14 16.95
N PHE A 70 4.46 -10.54 16.43
CA PHE A 70 3.87 -9.88 15.27
C PHE A 70 3.60 -8.39 15.51
N ARG A 71 3.20 -8.00 16.72
CA ARG A 71 3.03 -6.59 17.05
C ARG A 71 4.32 -5.77 16.92
N LYS A 72 5.48 -6.38 17.20
CA LYS A 72 6.79 -5.74 17.13
C LYS A 72 7.21 -5.37 15.71
N LEU A 73 6.70 -6.10 14.71
CA LEU A 73 6.93 -5.81 13.31
C LEU A 73 6.52 -4.37 12.92
N PHE A 74 5.58 -3.78 13.64
CA PHE A 74 5.00 -2.47 13.38
C PHE A 74 5.46 -1.39 14.37
N GLU A 75 6.33 -1.73 15.32
CA GLU A 75 6.84 -0.76 16.26
C GLU A 75 7.97 0.07 15.66
N ARG A 76 7.99 1.36 16.00
CA ARG A 76 8.97 2.33 15.50
C ARG A 76 10.33 2.24 16.18
N TYR A 77 10.46 1.41 17.23
CA TYR A 77 11.66 1.31 18.05
C TYR A 77 12.26 -0.09 17.97
N ALA A 78 13.56 -0.18 18.22
CA ALA A 78 14.28 -1.43 18.22
C ALA A 78 13.61 -2.49 19.11
N TYR A 79 13.56 -3.72 18.61
CA TYR A 79 13.01 -4.86 19.34
C TYR A 79 13.84 -5.23 20.57
N ASP A 80 15.15 -5.01 20.50
CA ASP A 80 16.12 -5.35 21.53
C ASP A 80 17.15 -4.21 21.64
N GLU A 81 17.24 -3.58 22.80
CA GLU A 81 18.19 -2.52 23.08
C GLU A 81 19.65 -2.95 22.92
N SER A 82 19.93 -4.27 23.02
CA SER A 82 21.27 -4.84 22.84
C SER A 82 21.60 -5.12 21.36
N ARG A 83 20.62 -5.18 20.49
CA ARG A 83 20.77 -5.28 19.04
C ARG A 83 20.47 -3.94 18.45
N VAL A 84 21.51 -3.18 18.27
CA VAL A 84 21.45 -1.91 17.60
C VAL A 84 20.74 -2.07 16.24
N GLU A 85 19.68 -1.28 16.03
CA GLU A 85 19.25 -0.84 14.71
C GLU A 85 18.37 -1.76 13.88
N TRP A 86 17.31 -2.19 14.42
CA TRP A 86 16.20 -2.63 13.59
C TRP A 86 15.24 -1.47 13.31
N PRO A 87 14.63 -1.37 12.14
CA PRO A 87 14.34 -0.20 11.30
C PRO A 87 13.64 0.97 12.00
N ALA A 88 14.08 1.29 13.18
CA ALA A 88 13.65 2.42 13.98
C ALA A 88 13.82 3.77 13.26
N ASN A 89 14.57 3.78 12.17
CA ASN A 89 14.93 4.99 11.46
C ASN A 89 13.95 5.37 10.34
N PHE A 90 12.88 4.58 10.11
CA PHE A 90 11.92 4.83 9.03
C PHE A 90 10.48 4.88 9.57
N PRO A 91 10.15 5.85 10.44
CA PRO A 91 8.86 5.89 11.13
C PRO A 91 7.66 6.09 10.18
N GLU A 92 7.85 6.77 9.06
CA GLU A 92 6.80 7.02 8.10
C GLU A 92 6.52 5.81 7.19
N LEU A 93 7.46 4.86 7.11
CA LEU A 93 7.23 3.57 6.46
C LEU A 93 6.47 2.58 7.35
N MET A 94 6.21 2.94 8.61
CA MET A 94 5.43 2.15 9.57
C MET A 94 4.28 2.96 10.16
N PRO A 95 3.38 3.53 9.35
CA PRO A 95 2.32 4.39 9.85
C PRO A 95 1.16 3.58 10.44
N ILE A 96 0.50 4.16 11.44
CA ILE A 96 -0.82 3.72 11.89
C ILE A 96 -1.85 4.59 11.18
N LEU A 97 -2.65 3.98 10.31
CA LEU A 97 -3.67 4.65 9.52
C LEU A 97 -5.01 3.94 9.72
N SER A 98 -6.05 4.69 10.03
CA SER A 98 -7.40 4.16 10.23
C SER A 98 -7.43 2.94 11.18
N ARG A 99 -6.70 3.01 12.29
CA ARG A 99 -6.47 1.94 13.28
C ARG A 99 -5.66 0.74 12.77
N GLY A 100 -5.28 0.71 11.50
CA GLY A 100 -4.45 -0.35 10.93
C GLY A 100 -2.96 -0.01 11.01
N ARG A 101 -2.15 -1.00 11.39
CA ARG A 101 -0.69 -0.89 11.43
C ARG A 101 -0.14 -1.35 10.09
N ASN A 102 0.78 -0.59 9.55
CA ASN A 102 1.41 -0.85 8.26
C ASN A 102 2.92 -0.96 8.42
N ARG A 103 3.53 -1.75 7.56
CA ARG A 103 4.96 -1.82 7.36
C ARG A 103 5.23 -1.84 5.85
N PHE A 104 5.84 -0.78 5.34
CA PHE A 104 6.17 -0.59 3.92
C PHE A 104 7.66 -0.84 3.61
N ILE A 105 8.39 -1.50 4.50
CA ILE A 105 9.79 -1.85 4.25
C ILE A 105 9.80 -3.11 3.38
N PRO A 106 10.39 -3.05 2.17
CA PRO A 106 10.38 -4.15 1.22
C PRO A 106 11.07 -5.42 1.74
N ILE A 107 10.55 -6.57 1.37
CA ILE A 107 11.17 -7.88 1.60
C ILE A 107 11.35 -8.56 0.25
N PRO A 108 12.50 -8.40 -0.40
CA PRO A 108 12.81 -9.09 -1.64
C PRO A 108 13.16 -10.57 -1.41
N PHE A 109 12.92 -11.40 -2.42
CA PHE A 109 13.32 -12.81 -2.46
C PHE A 109 13.51 -13.26 -3.92
N ASN A 110 14.53 -14.08 -4.17
CA ASN A 110 14.86 -14.55 -5.53
C ASN A 110 14.25 -15.91 -5.84
N HIS A 111 14.22 -16.83 -4.89
CA HIS A 111 13.77 -18.19 -5.15
C HIS A 111 12.49 -18.54 -4.41
N TYR A 112 12.37 -18.12 -3.15
CA TYR A 112 11.28 -18.54 -2.29
C TYR A 112 11.04 -17.55 -1.17
N CYS A 113 9.76 -17.37 -0.81
CA CYS A 113 9.38 -16.66 0.41
C CYS A 113 8.18 -17.33 1.08
N LYS A 114 8.28 -17.52 2.41
CA LYS A 114 7.17 -17.98 3.25
C LYS A 114 7.04 -17.08 4.47
N VAL A 115 5.80 -16.77 4.84
CA VAL A 115 5.47 -16.06 6.07
C VAL A 115 4.54 -16.94 6.88
N THR A 116 4.91 -17.19 8.15
CA THR A 116 4.09 -17.92 9.09
C THR A 116 3.75 -17.08 10.30
N LEU A 117 2.59 -17.37 10.92
CA LEU A 117 2.11 -16.73 12.13
C LEU A 117 1.87 -17.81 13.20
N ASP A 118 2.44 -17.62 14.39
CA ASP A 118 2.27 -18.51 15.53
C ASP A 118 0.92 -18.26 16.23
N PRO A 119 0.40 -19.20 17.02
CA PRO A 119 -0.77 -18.97 17.86
C PRO A 119 -0.64 -17.69 18.69
N GLY A 120 -1.73 -16.92 18.78
CA GLY A 120 -1.74 -15.66 19.50
C GLY A 120 -1.16 -14.47 18.71
N TRP A 121 -1.00 -14.59 17.38
CA TRP A 121 -0.54 -13.51 16.50
C TRP A 121 -1.53 -12.33 16.43
N GLY A 122 -2.80 -12.55 16.73
CA GLY A 122 -3.85 -11.55 16.67
C GLY A 122 -4.86 -11.84 15.57
N GLU A 123 -5.32 -10.79 14.91
CA GLU A 123 -6.37 -10.87 13.92
C GLU A 123 -6.08 -9.94 12.75
N PHE A 124 -6.56 -10.32 11.58
CA PHE A 124 -6.52 -9.56 10.33
C PHE A 124 -5.11 -9.23 9.85
N TYR A 125 -4.77 -9.69 8.67
CA TYR A 125 -3.56 -9.30 7.98
C TYR A 125 -3.80 -9.14 6.48
N HIS A 126 -2.99 -8.28 5.86
CA HIS A 126 -2.83 -8.24 4.41
C HIS A 126 -1.35 -8.22 4.06
N ILE A 127 -0.99 -8.95 3.01
CA ILE A 127 0.35 -8.95 2.43
C ILE A 127 0.21 -8.50 0.97
N THR A 128 0.81 -7.36 0.63
CA THR A 128 0.84 -6.84 -0.73
C THR A 128 2.20 -7.14 -1.35
N TYR A 129 2.21 -7.75 -2.51
CA TYR A 129 3.43 -8.22 -3.15
C TYR A 129 3.41 -8.06 -4.67
N THR A 130 4.59 -8.13 -5.29
CA THR A 130 4.76 -8.28 -6.73
C THR A 130 5.59 -9.52 -7.01
N LYS A 131 5.17 -10.33 -7.97
CA LYS A 131 5.98 -11.38 -8.58
C LYS A 131 6.60 -10.84 -9.85
N PHE A 132 7.90 -11.01 -10.01
CA PHE A 132 8.64 -10.58 -11.18
C PHE A 132 8.87 -11.74 -12.15
N PRO A 133 9.19 -11.46 -13.43
CA PRO A 133 9.70 -12.47 -14.36
C PRO A 133 10.97 -13.12 -13.82
N SER A 134 11.19 -14.40 -14.14
CA SER A 134 12.32 -15.19 -13.64
C SER A 134 13.72 -14.67 -14.03
N CYS A 135 13.78 -13.73 -14.98
CA CYS A 135 15.04 -13.09 -15.38
C CYS A 135 15.44 -11.90 -14.51
N VAL A 136 14.59 -11.50 -13.56
CA VAL A 136 14.87 -10.38 -12.63
C VAL A 136 15.66 -10.95 -11.45
N GLU A 137 16.78 -10.33 -11.15
CA GLU A 137 17.58 -10.58 -9.97
C GLU A 137 17.35 -9.44 -8.96
N LEU A 138 17.04 -9.79 -7.72
CA LEU A 138 16.75 -8.88 -6.64
C LEU A 138 17.85 -8.92 -5.59
N PRO A 139 18.08 -7.85 -4.81
CA PRO A 139 18.99 -7.89 -3.68
C PRO A 139 18.55 -8.93 -2.65
N GLU A 140 19.49 -9.59 -1.99
CA GLU A 140 19.18 -10.52 -0.90
C GLU A 140 18.57 -9.76 0.29
N TYR A 141 17.50 -10.30 0.86
CA TYR A 141 16.92 -9.74 2.07
C TYR A 141 17.82 -9.95 3.27
N SER A 142 18.17 -8.88 3.94
CA SER A 142 18.93 -8.90 5.18
C SER A 142 18.32 -7.92 6.19
N LEU A 143 18.40 -8.28 7.47
CA LEU A 143 18.13 -7.35 8.56
C LEU A 143 19.27 -6.33 8.71
N ASP A 144 20.49 -6.75 8.45
CA ASP A 144 21.68 -5.88 8.37
C ASP A 144 21.73 -5.27 6.96
N MET A 145 20.97 -4.19 6.79
CA MET A 145 20.88 -3.52 5.49
C MET A 145 22.18 -2.81 5.14
N GLU A 146 22.59 -2.94 3.90
CA GLU A 146 23.70 -2.14 3.35
C GLU A 146 23.35 -0.64 3.33
N ILE A 147 24.39 0.21 3.32
CA ILE A 147 24.24 1.68 3.39
C ILE A 147 23.37 2.21 2.24
N GLU A 148 23.50 1.65 1.05
CA GLU A 148 22.69 2.02 -0.12
C GLU A 148 21.20 1.75 0.11
N ALA A 149 20.85 0.60 0.67
CA ALA A 149 19.48 0.24 0.99
C ALA A 149 18.90 1.15 2.10
N GLN A 150 19.68 1.41 3.15
CA GLN A 150 19.29 2.36 4.21
C GLN A 150 19.06 3.77 3.65
N THR A 151 19.93 4.23 2.76
CA THR A 151 19.80 5.54 2.12
C THR A 151 18.55 5.62 1.26
N ALA A 152 18.26 4.58 0.47
CA ALA A 152 17.05 4.51 -0.35
C ALA A 152 15.78 4.53 0.51
N LEU A 153 15.77 3.78 1.62
CA LEU A 153 14.64 3.78 2.56
C LEU A 153 14.47 5.12 3.27
N ALA A 154 15.55 5.80 3.63
CA ALA A 154 15.50 7.14 4.24
C ALA A 154 14.89 8.17 3.26
N VAL A 155 15.23 8.10 1.98
CA VAL A 155 14.62 8.95 0.94
C VAL A 155 13.13 8.64 0.81
N LEU A 156 12.75 7.36 0.83
CA LEU A 156 11.35 6.94 0.75
C LEU A 156 10.57 7.38 2.00
N ASP A 157 11.12 7.19 3.19
CA ASP A 157 10.55 7.63 4.47
C ASP A 157 10.30 9.15 4.46
N ARG A 158 11.26 9.93 3.98
CA ARG A 158 11.10 11.37 3.81
C ARG A 158 9.97 11.73 2.85
N LYS A 159 9.82 11.02 1.74
CA LYS A 159 8.71 11.23 0.80
C LYS A 159 7.35 10.92 1.45
N PHE A 160 7.26 9.87 2.25
CA PHE A 160 6.06 9.55 3.02
C PHE A 160 5.74 10.63 4.07
N TYR A 161 6.76 11.18 4.75
CA TYR A 161 6.59 12.30 5.67
C TYR A 161 5.98 13.53 4.99
N LEU A 162 6.46 13.85 3.81
CA LEU A 162 6.04 15.03 3.06
C LEU A 162 4.62 14.89 2.49
N ARG A 163 4.11 13.66 2.33
CA ARG A 163 2.71 13.34 1.95
C ARG A 163 2.15 14.22 0.83
N GLY A 164 2.94 14.40 -0.21
CA GLY A 164 2.54 15.18 -1.37
C GLY A 164 2.81 16.69 -1.30
N LYS A 165 3.26 17.24 -0.19
CA LYS A 165 3.62 18.67 -0.12
C LYS A 165 4.79 19.05 -1.06
N GLU A 166 5.74 18.13 -1.26
CA GLU A 166 6.84 18.29 -2.22
C GLU A 166 6.73 17.33 -3.42
N ALA A 167 5.71 16.47 -3.46
CA ALA A 167 5.54 15.50 -4.54
C ALA A 167 5.35 16.17 -5.91
N TYR A 168 4.81 17.38 -5.93
CA TYR A 168 4.66 18.18 -7.13
C TYR A 168 6.02 18.60 -7.73
N GLU A 169 6.99 18.97 -6.89
CA GLU A 169 8.31 19.41 -7.35
C GLU A 169 9.25 18.22 -7.66
N ALA A 170 9.11 17.11 -6.96
CA ALA A 170 9.99 15.95 -7.07
C ALA A 170 9.68 15.00 -8.24
N ASN A 171 8.49 15.08 -8.82
CA ASN A 171 8.02 14.16 -9.86
C ASN A 171 8.23 14.70 -11.29
N GLN A 172 9.18 15.59 -11.52
CA GLN A 172 9.64 15.91 -12.88
C GLN A 172 10.50 14.72 -13.39
N LEU A 173 9.83 13.62 -13.72
CA LEU A 173 10.44 12.55 -14.49
C LEU A 173 10.79 13.11 -15.89
N GLU A 174 11.95 12.78 -16.40
CA GLU A 174 12.28 13.05 -17.80
C GLU A 174 11.15 12.52 -18.70
N ASN A 175 10.69 13.32 -19.65
CA ASN A 175 9.56 13.05 -20.55
C ASN A 175 8.16 13.07 -19.92
N THR A 176 7.95 13.75 -18.82
CA THR A 176 6.61 13.97 -18.25
C THR A 176 5.99 15.24 -18.84
N LEU A 177 4.78 15.13 -19.39
CA LEU A 177 3.95 16.28 -19.72
C LEU A 177 3.17 16.71 -18.47
N ILE A 178 3.27 17.98 -18.11
CA ILE A 178 2.49 18.56 -17.01
C ILE A 178 1.46 19.50 -17.61
N GLU A 179 0.19 19.24 -17.33
CA GLU A 179 -0.91 20.13 -17.69
C GLU A 179 -1.50 20.76 -16.43
N ASN A 180 -1.62 22.09 -16.45
CA ASN A 180 -2.23 22.85 -15.36
C ASN A 180 -3.56 23.42 -15.82
N LEU A 181 -4.62 23.10 -15.12
CA LEU A 181 -5.98 23.55 -15.44
C LEU A 181 -6.57 24.31 -14.25
N THR A 182 -7.21 25.43 -14.54
CA THR A 182 -8.07 26.10 -13.56
C THR A 182 -9.52 25.83 -13.94
N LEU A 183 -10.27 25.27 -13.01
CA LEU A 183 -11.63 24.84 -13.25
C LEU A 183 -12.61 25.62 -12.37
N ASN A 184 -13.62 26.19 -13.03
CA ASN A 184 -14.84 26.59 -12.39
C ASN A 184 -15.95 25.68 -12.92
N CYS A 185 -16.64 24.96 -12.05
CA CYS A 185 -17.67 24.00 -12.43
C CYS A 185 -19.01 24.41 -11.78
N GLU A 186 -20.00 24.64 -12.62
CA GLU A 186 -21.36 24.93 -12.15
C GLU A 186 -22.18 23.63 -11.98
N ALA A 187 -23.27 23.69 -11.23
CA ALA A 187 -24.13 22.55 -11.01
C ALA A 187 -24.66 21.98 -12.33
N GLY A 188 -24.44 20.71 -12.58
CA GLY A 188 -24.84 19.99 -13.81
C GLY A 188 -23.89 20.18 -14.98
N GLU A 189 -22.81 20.95 -14.86
CA GLU A 189 -21.79 21.10 -15.88
C GLU A 189 -20.86 19.89 -15.91
N GLN A 190 -20.40 19.50 -17.11
CA GLN A 190 -19.40 18.47 -17.32
C GLN A 190 -18.22 19.07 -18.09
N LYS A 191 -17.00 18.86 -17.60
CA LYS A 191 -15.76 19.33 -18.22
C LYS A 191 -14.78 18.19 -18.44
N ILE A 192 -14.22 18.14 -19.66
CA ILE A 192 -13.11 17.22 -19.96
C ILE A 192 -11.84 17.86 -19.43
N LEU A 193 -11.18 17.17 -18.50
CA LEU A 193 -9.93 17.63 -17.91
C LEU A 193 -8.73 17.24 -18.76
N TYR A 194 -8.76 16.04 -19.31
CA TYR A 194 -7.70 15.50 -20.15
C TYR A 194 -8.26 14.48 -21.13
N GLN A 195 -7.72 14.47 -22.32
CA GLN A 195 -8.01 13.45 -23.34
C GLN A 195 -6.76 13.20 -24.18
N SER A 196 -6.45 11.93 -24.44
CA SER A 196 -5.36 11.51 -25.30
C SER A 196 -5.76 10.28 -26.10
N ASP A 197 -5.29 10.22 -27.34
CA ASP A 197 -5.35 9.07 -28.24
C ASP A 197 -4.01 8.28 -28.26
N LYS A 198 -3.04 8.71 -27.45
CA LYS A 198 -1.71 8.09 -27.36
C LYS A 198 -1.64 7.11 -26.21
N SER A 199 -0.79 6.09 -26.35
CA SER A 199 -0.42 5.21 -25.24
C SER A 199 0.41 5.97 -24.21
N LEU A 200 -0.21 6.36 -23.12
CA LEU A 200 0.36 7.17 -22.05
C LEU A 200 -0.02 6.58 -20.69
N ALA A 201 0.74 6.94 -19.65
CA ALA A 201 0.39 6.67 -18.27
C ALA A 201 0.21 7.98 -17.50
N ILE A 202 -0.86 8.11 -16.75
CA ILE A 202 -1.03 9.20 -15.79
C ILE A 202 -0.19 8.87 -14.56
N SER A 203 0.89 9.61 -14.35
CA SER A 203 1.81 9.41 -13.21
C SER A 203 1.34 10.13 -11.94
N GLY A 204 0.45 11.11 -12.06
CA GLY A 204 -0.11 11.83 -10.92
C GLY A 204 -1.23 12.77 -11.31
N ILE A 205 -2.14 12.96 -10.38
CA ILE A 205 -3.22 13.96 -10.45
C ILE A 205 -3.18 14.73 -9.14
N TRP A 206 -3.06 16.04 -9.21
CA TRP A 206 -3.09 16.94 -8.07
C TRP A 206 -4.28 17.86 -8.16
N LEU A 207 -4.99 17.99 -7.05
CA LEU A 207 -6.09 18.92 -6.91
C LEU A 207 -5.73 19.98 -5.86
N LEU A 208 -5.77 21.24 -6.26
CA LEU A 208 -5.68 22.38 -5.37
C LEU A 208 -7.05 23.04 -5.32
N ALA A 209 -7.72 22.95 -4.20
CA ALA A 209 -8.99 23.63 -3.95
C ALA A 209 -8.72 24.95 -3.22
N ASP A 210 -9.34 26.04 -3.69
CA ASP A 210 -9.36 27.29 -2.94
C ASP A 210 -10.38 27.16 -1.81
N GLU A 211 -9.89 27.03 -0.57
CA GLU A 211 -10.72 26.88 0.64
C GLU A 211 -11.77 27.98 0.83
N LYS A 212 -11.58 29.13 0.21
CA LYS A 212 -12.53 30.24 0.27
C LYS A 212 -13.68 30.11 -0.73
N GLN A 213 -13.50 29.31 -1.77
CA GLN A 213 -14.44 29.16 -2.88
C GLN A 213 -15.01 27.76 -3.03
N CYS A 214 -14.36 26.76 -2.45
CA CYS A 214 -14.73 25.36 -2.55
C CYS A 214 -14.83 24.76 -1.15
N ALA A 215 -16.05 24.51 -0.71
CA ALA A 215 -16.29 23.83 0.55
C ALA A 215 -16.10 22.32 0.40
N TRP A 216 -15.91 21.62 1.51
CA TRP A 216 -15.82 20.16 1.53
C TRP A 216 -17.04 19.50 0.84
N GLU A 217 -18.23 19.99 1.12
CA GLU A 217 -19.49 19.52 0.58
C GLU A 217 -19.55 19.64 -0.96
N ASP A 218 -18.76 20.51 -1.54
CA ASP A 218 -18.68 20.67 -3.00
C ASP A 218 -17.79 19.57 -3.61
N LEU A 219 -16.71 19.16 -2.93
CA LEU A 219 -15.89 18.03 -3.35
C LEU A 219 -16.66 16.70 -3.31
N GLU A 220 -17.60 16.55 -2.39
CA GLU A 220 -18.49 15.39 -2.34
C GLU A 220 -19.51 15.36 -3.48
N LYS A 221 -19.96 16.51 -3.96
CA LYS A 221 -20.91 16.64 -5.07
C LYS A 221 -20.25 16.52 -6.45
N LEU A 222 -19.00 16.95 -6.56
CA LEU A 222 -18.24 16.84 -7.82
C LEU A 222 -17.86 15.36 -8.06
N ARG A 223 -18.05 14.92 -9.30
CA ARG A 223 -17.71 13.54 -9.69
C ARG A 223 -16.49 13.52 -10.60
N MET A 224 -15.57 12.58 -10.32
CA MET A 224 -14.48 12.21 -11.21
C MET A 224 -14.92 11.00 -12.04
N GLU A 225 -14.77 11.11 -13.35
CA GLU A 225 -15.04 10.02 -14.29
C GLU A 225 -13.81 9.80 -15.16
N ILE A 226 -13.36 8.56 -15.27
CA ILE A 226 -12.22 8.19 -16.11
C ILE A 226 -12.61 7.02 -17.00
N TYR A 227 -12.21 7.12 -18.27
CA TYR A 227 -12.37 6.11 -19.29
C TYR A 227 -10.99 5.78 -19.87
N TRP A 228 -10.64 4.51 -19.95
CA TRP A 228 -9.39 4.04 -20.52
C TRP A 228 -9.60 3.39 -21.87
N ASP A 229 -8.60 3.46 -22.73
CA ASP A 229 -8.44 2.65 -23.94
C ASP A 229 -9.68 2.58 -24.87
N GLY A 230 -10.48 3.64 -24.89
CA GLY A 230 -11.71 3.72 -25.72
C GLY A 230 -12.90 2.95 -25.13
N GLU A 231 -12.86 2.57 -23.87
CA GLU A 231 -13.99 1.94 -23.19
C GLU A 231 -15.24 2.83 -23.20
N LYS A 232 -16.40 2.20 -23.31
CA LYS A 232 -17.70 2.89 -23.23
C LYS A 232 -18.19 3.05 -21.80
N GLU A 233 -17.78 2.11 -20.93
CA GLU A 233 -18.09 2.11 -19.52
C GLU A 233 -17.04 2.91 -18.74
N LYS A 234 -17.47 3.50 -17.67
CA LYS A 234 -16.58 4.28 -16.79
C LYS A 234 -15.70 3.34 -15.96
N SER A 235 -14.40 3.40 -16.14
CA SER A 235 -13.44 2.66 -15.30
C SER A 235 -13.36 3.26 -13.90
N VAL A 236 -13.58 4.57 -13.76
CA VAL A 236 -13.71 5.27 -12.48
C VAL A 236 -14.94 6.15 -12.50
N SER A 237 -15.76 6.09 -11.46
CA SER A 237 -16.89 7.00 -11.26
C SER A 237 -17.17 7.12 -9.76
N CYS A 238 -16.67 8.18 -9.14
CA CYS A 238 -16.85 8.43 -7.72
C CYS A 238 -16.86 9.94 -7.42
N SER A 239 -17.17 10.34 -6.18
CA SER A 239 -17.01 11.73 -5.78
C SER A 239 -15.52 12.12 -5.82
N LEU A 240 -15.24 13.40 -6.00
CA LEU A 240 -13.87 13.91 -6.02
C LEU A 240 -13.20 13.70 -4.66
N ALA A 241 -13.93 13.87 -3.57
CA ALA A 241 -13.45 13.58 -2.23
C ALA A 241 -13.05 12.10 -2.08
N SER A 242 -13.90 11.16 -2.52
CA SER A 242 -13.60 9.72 -2.48
C SER A 242 -12.41 9.37 -3.36
N PHE A 243 -12.28 10.00 -4.54
CA PHE A 243 -11.15 9.74 -5.44
C PHE A 243 -9.80 10.09 -4.80
N PHE A 244 -9.73 11.18 -4.07
CA PHE A 244 -8.51 11.60 -3.36
C PHE A 244 -8.40 11.02 -1.93
N GLY A 245 -9.35 10.21 -1.49
CA GLY A 245 -9.35 9.61 -0.15
C GLY A 245 -9.47 10.64 0.98
N VAL A 246 -10.09 11.78 0.70
CA VAL A 246 -10.27 12.84 1.69
C VAL A 246 -11.53 12.52 2.50
N ILE A 247 -11.38 12.41 3.81
CA ILE A 247 -12.46 12.08 4.74
C ILE A 247 -12.70 13.31 5.64
N LYS A 248 -13.95 13.69 5.81
CA LYS A 248 -14.33 14.71 6.81
C LYS A 248 -14.14 14.10 8.19
N GLU A 249 -13.32 14.74 9.03
CA GLU A 249 -13.20 14.40 10.46
C GLU A 249 -14.45 14.79 11.26
#